data_40e31b412e182b74728e48d9126c7872
#
_entry.id   40e31b412e182b74728e48d9126c7872
#
_cell.length_a   1.000
_cell.length_b   1.000
_cell.length_c   1.000
_cell.angle_alpha   90.00
_cell.angle_beta   90.00
_cell.angle_gamma   90.00
#
_symmetry.space_group_name_H-M   'P 1'
#
loop_
_entity.id
_entity.type
_entity.pdbx_description
1 polymer ?
#
loop_
_entity_poly.entity_id
_entity_poly.type
_entity_poly.pdbx_seq_one_letter_code
_entity_poly.pdbx_strand_id
1 'polypeptide(L)'
;MATHVLRPTRRRGVSSRRKATRLDEHLPVDHRLSQVYRGGAGLMGLVLVAFGILGLIDRIGIFDTGGDTVAGLNTNGALSILSICVGLLLFVGMVVGGNFASTLNMVLGVAFIISGFVNLALLDTGLNFLAFQMQNVLFSFIVGLLLMMFGMYGRVSGGLPHDNPYWRARHPEQFATEERRRRALAPMPGVEKGKRL
;
A
#
# COMPACT_ATOMS: atom_id res chain seq x y z
N MET A 1 -73.10 38.01 11.19
CA MET A 1 -72.12 37.61 10.18
C MET A 1 -70.81 37.39 10.90
N ALA A 2 -70.43 36.13 11.12
CA ALA A 2 -69.19 35.77 11.79
C ALA A 2 -68.25 35.12 10.75
N THR A 3 -67.18 35.84 10.43
CA THR A 3 -66.16 35.40 9.52
C THR A 3 -65.17 34.41 10.21
N HIS A 4 -65.21 33.14 9.87
CA HIS A 4 -64.32 32.12 10.34
C HIS A 4 -62.95 32.28 9.62
N VAL A 5 -61.94 32.75 10.36
CA VAL A 5 -60.55 32.78 9.89
C VAL A 5 -59.96 31.38 10.08
N LEU A 6 -59.76 30.63 9.00
CA LEU A 6 -59.05 29.38 8.99
C LEU A 6 -57.54 29.62 9.20
N ARG A 7 -57.01 29.18 10.36
CA ARG A 7 -55.54 29.11 10.63
C ARG A 7 -54.94 28.00 9.81
N PRO A 8 -53.87 28.25 9.07
CA PRO A 8 -53.14 27.18 8.39
C PRO A 8 -52.42 26.31 9.41
N THR A 9 -52.77 25.03 9.44
CA THR A 9 -52.06 24.02 10.23
C THR A 9 -50.67 23.84 9.69
N ARG A 10 -49.69 24.25 10.46
CA ARG A 10 -48.27 24.06 10.21
C ARG A 10 -47.98 22.56 10.21
N ARG A 11 -47.89 21.93 9.02
CA ARG A 11 -47.39 20.56 8.86
C ARG A 11 -45.98 20.54 9.45
N ARG A 12 -45.82 19.94 10.62
CA ARG A 12 -44.54 19.50 11.14
C ARG A 12 -43.99 18.50 10.16
N GLY A 13 -43.05 18.92 9.33
CA GLY A 13 -42.25 18.01 8.53
C GLY A 13 -41.58 17.05 9.49
N VAL A 14 -42.02 15.80 9.47
CA VAL A 14 -41.32 14.70 10.10
C VAL A 14 -39.98 14.62 9.37
N SER A 15 -38.99 15.26 9.93
CA SER A 15 -37.62 15.10 9.60
C SER A 15 -37.33 13.62 9.83
N SER A 16 -37.47 12.82 8.78
CA SER A 16 -36.90 11.48 8.68
C SER A 16 -35.40 11.66 8.89
N ARG A 17 -34.96 11.67 10.13
CA ARG A 17 -33.58 11.38 10.48
C ARG A 17 -33.32 9.99 9.91
N ARG A 18 -32.88 9.93 8.67
CA ARG A 18 -32.17 8.75 8.17
C ARG A 18 -31.11 8.49 9.23
N LYS A 19 -31.36 7.46 10.06
CA LYS A 19 -30.30 6.85 10.85
C LYS A 19 -29.22 6.58 9.84
N ALA A 20 -28.18 7.42 9.85
CA ALA A 20 -26.95 7.08 9.18
C ALA A 20 -26.64 5.69 9.71
N THR A 21 -26.72 4.69 8.85
CA THR A 21 -26.29 3.35 9.17
C THR A 21 -24.85 3.55 9.62
N ARG A 22 -24.61 3.49 10.93
CA ARG A 22 -23.27 3.35 11.46
C ARG A 22 -22.83 2.04 10.83
N LEU A 23 -22.08 2.16 9.74
CA LEU A 23 -21.32 1.05 9.22
C LEU A 23 -20.37 0.74 10.36
N ASP A 24 -20.62 -0.40 10.98
CA ASP A 24 -19.89 -0.83 12.16
C ASP A 24 -18.41 -0.82 11.80
N GLU A 25 -17.68 0.04 12.45
CA GLU A 25 -16.27 0.31 12.23
C GLU A 25 -15.40 -0.82 12.78
N HIS A 26 -15.78 -2.06 12.49
CA HIS A 26 -14.96 -3.23 12.83
C HIS A 26 -13.87 -3.50 11.82
N LEU A 27 -13.74 -2.72 10.79
CA LEU A 27 -12.49 -2.66 10.07
C LEU A 27 -11.54 -1.79 10.90
N PRO A 28 -10.50 -2.39 11.50
CA PRO A 28 -9.49 -1.64 12.23
C PRO A 28 -8.81 -0.70 11.27
N VAL A 29 -9.27 0.47 11.34
CA VAL A 29 -9.05 1.53 10.43
C VAL A 29 -7.75 2.13 10.69
N ASP A 30 -6.97 1.87 11.43
CA ASP A 30 -5.74 2.60 11.45
C ASP A 30 -4.55 1.86 12.02
N HIS A 31 -3.64 1.78 11.14
CA HIS A 31 -2.28 2.24 11.32
C HIS A 31 -1.34 1.26 12.01
N ARG A 32 -1.75 0.45 12.93
CA ARG A 32 -0.87 -0.59 13.45
C ARG A 32 -0.57 -1.64 12.39
N LEU A 33 -1.59 -2.07 11.65
CA LEU A 33 -1.41 -3.04 10.58
C LEU A 33 -0.64 -2.46 9.39
N SER A 34 -0.93 -1.21 8.98
CA SER A 34 -0.16 -0.55 7.93
C SER A 34 1.31 -0.36 8.31
N GLN A 35 1.58 -0.02 9.57
CA GLN A 35 2.96 0.06 10.10
C GLN A 35 3.63 -1.30 10.15
N VAL A 36 2.89 -2.36 10.52
CA VAL A 36 3.40 -3.74 10.51
C VAL A 36 3.78 -4.18 9.10
N TYR A 37 2.93 -3.91 8.10
CA TYR A 37 3.23 -4.27 6.70
C TYR A 37 4.41 -3.47 6.14
N ARG A 38 4.49 -2.18 6.47
CA ARG A 38 5.66 -1.36 6.12
C ARG A 38 6.92 -1.85 6.80
N GLY A 39 6.86 -2.08 8.13
CA GLY A 39 7.98 -2.58 8.90
C GLY A 39 8.41 -3.97 8.44
N GLY A 40 7.46 -4.85 8.14
CA GLY A 40 7.71 -6.19 7.60
C GLY A 40 8.45 -6.16 6.26
N ALA A 41 8.03 -5.29 5.34
CA ALA A 41 8.73 -5.12 4.06
C ALA A 41 10.14 -4.54 4.24
N GLY A 42 10.29 -3.57 5.14
CA GLY A 42 11.61 -3.01 5.47
C GLY A 42 12.54 -4.02 6.14
N LEU A 43 12.01 -4.85 7.05
CA LEU A 43 12.77 -5.95 7.66
C LEU A 43 13.23 -6.95 6.61
N MET A 44 12.36 -7.31 5.67
CA MET A 44 12.74 -8.18 4.55
C MET A 44 13.83 -7.52 3.70
N GLY A 45 13.74 -6.21 3.48
CA GLY A 45 14.80 -5.44 2.81
C GLY A 45 16.14 -5.55 3.55
N LEU A 46 16.15 -5.40 4.86
CA LEU A 46 17.37 -5.56 5.68
C LEU A 46 17.94 -6.99 5.59
N VAL A 47 17.09 -8.01 5.61
CA VAL A 47 17.52 -9.40 5.44
C VAL A 47 18.20 -9.59 4.09
N LEU A 48 17.63 -9.05 3.00
CA LEU A 48 18.24 -9.14 1.66
C LEU A 48 19.57 -8.36 1.57
N VAL A 49 19.67 -7.19 2.20
CA VAL A 49 20.94 -6.44 2.27
C VAL A 49 21.99 -7.24 3.03
N ALA A 50 21.64 -7.79 4.20
CA ALA A 50 22.56 -8.59 4.98
C ALA A 50 23.05 -9.83 4.20
N PHE A 51 22.12 -10.56 3.55
CA PHE A 51 22.45 -11.69 2.69
C PHE A 51 23.41 -11.30 1.56
N GLY A 52 23.12 -10.18 0.87
CA GLY A 52 23.97 -9.71 -0.22
C GLY A 52 25.37 -9.27 0.25
N ILE A 53 25.45 -8.59 1.41
CA ILE A 53 26.75 -8.18 2.00
C ILE A 53 27.57 -9.42 2.38
N LEU A 54 26.95 -10.39 3.04
CA LEU A 54 27.65 -11.64 3.42
C LEU A 54 28.15 -12.39 2.19
N GLY A 55 27.33 -12.47 1.12
CA GLY A 55 27.76 -13.09 -0.13
C GLY A 55 28.92 -12.37 -0.83
N LEU A 56 29.06 -11.04 -0.68
CA LEU A 56 30.20 -10.32 -1.20
C LEU A 56 31.46 -10.46 -0.34
N ILE A 57 31.33 -10.60 0.98
CA ILE A 57 32.46 -10.77 1.90
C ILE A 57 33.16 -12.11 1.67
N ASP A 58 32.41 -13.16 1.40
CA ASP A 58 32.94 -14.52 1.15
C ASP A 58 33.75 -14.64 -0.17
N ARG A 59 33.98 -13.53 -0.87
CA ARG A 59 34.76 -13.43 -2.11
C ARG A 59 34.29 -14.38 -3.22
N ILE A 60 32.97 -14.58 -3.26
CA ILE A 60 32.34 -15.43 -4.27
C ILE A 60 32.50 -14.78 -5.66
N GLY A 61 32.91 -15.52 -6.66
CA GLY A 61 33.03 -15.03 -8.04
C GLY A 61 31.73 -14.44 -8.55
N ILE A 62 31.78 -13.40 -9.39
CA ILE A 62 30.58 -12.66 -9.83
C ILE A 62 29.53 -13.56 -10.49
N PHE A 63 30.00 -14.55 -11.26
CA PHE A 63 29.14 -15.52 -11.95
C PHE A 63 29.54 -16.98 -11.63
N ASP A 64 30.15 -17.20 -10.48
CA ASP A 64 30.49 -18.54 -10.05
C ASP A 64 29.20 -19.27 -9.63
N THR A 65 29.07 -20.50 -10.14
CA THR A 65 27.95 -21.40 -9.81
C THR A 65 28.40 -22.52 -8.85
N GLY A 66 29.61 -22.43 -8.30
CA GLY A 66 30.32 -23.48 -7.57
C GLY A 66 29.73 -23.90 -6.23
N GLY A 67 28.60 -23.32 -5.80
CA GLY A 67 27.86 -23.84 -4.65
C GLY A 67 28.18 -23.20 -3.29
N ASP A 68 28.80 -22.04 -3.26
CA ASP A 68 28.99 -21.30 -2.03
C ASP A 68 27.65 -20.89 -1.43
N THR A 69 27.47 -21.10 -0.14
CA THR A 69 26.18 -20.87 0.55
C THR A 69 26.32 -19.85 1.66
N VAL A 70 25.39 -18.90 1.68
CA VAL A 70 25.18 -17.97 2.78
C VAL A 70 23.82 -18.24 3.43
N ALA A 71 23.80 -18.52 4.72
CA ALA A 71 22.59 -18.85 5.47
C ALA A 71 21.75 -19.98 4.85
N GLY A 72 22.39 -20.96 4.19
CA GLY A 72 21.72 -22.08 3.53
C GLY A 72 21.16 -21.78 2.14
N LEU A 73 21.34 -20.58 1.62
CA LEU A 73 21.00 -20.19 0.25
C LEU A 73 22.27 -20.13 -0.59
N ASN A 74 22.20 -20.71 -1.78
CA ASN A 74 23.30 -20.57 -2.73
C ASN A 74 23.38 -19.14 -3.24
N THR A 75 24.60 -18.62 -3.43
CA THR A 75 24.81 -17.24 -3.88
C THR A 75 26.02 -17.11 -4.78
N ASN A 76 26.05 -16.06 -5.56
CA ASN A 76 27.22 -15.57 -6.27
C ASN A 76 27.25 -14.04 -6.22
N GLY A 77 28.30 -13.43 -6.74
CA GLY A 77 28.45 -11.96 -6.69
C GLY A 77 27.29 -11.22 -7.36
N ALA A 78 26.75 -11.74 -8.46
CA ALA A 78 25.61 -11.12 -9.15
C ALA A 78 24.34 -11.16 -8.29
N LEU A 79 24.02 -12.31 -7.68
CA LEU A 79 22.87 -12.44 -6.80
C LEU A 79 23.03 -11.58 -5.52
N SER A 80 24.25 -11.50 -4.99
CA SER A 80 24.58 -10.66 -3.83
C SER A 80 24.33 -9.18 -4.11
N ILE A 81 24.80 -8.66 -5.24
CA ILE A 81 24.57 -7.27 -5.66
C ILE A 81 23.08 -7.02 -5.88
N LEU A 82 22.39 -7.91 -6.57
CA LEU A 82 20.95 -7.84 -6.81
C LEU A 82 20.17 -7.79 -5.47
N SER A 83 20.55 -8.63 -4.52
CA SER A 83 19.94 -8.69 -3.19
C SER A 83 20.12 -7.39 -2.42
N ILE A 84 21.30 -6.77 -2.48
CA ILE A 84 21.55 -5.46 -1.87
C ILE A 84 20.65 -4.40 -2.52
N CYS A 85 20.63 -4.34 -3.86
CA CYS A 85 19.82 -3.35 -4.57
C CYS A 85 18.34 -3.47 -4.25
N VAL A 86 17.79 -4.67 -4.29
CA VAL A 86 16.36 -4.91 -3.97
C VAL A 86 16.09 -4.65 -2.50
N GLY A 87 16.98 -5.05 -1.60
CA GLY A 87 16.85 -4.81 -0.18
C GLY A 87 16.85 -3.32 0.18
N LEU A 88 17.75 -2.54 -0.42
CA LEU A 88 17.77 -1.09 -0.27
C LEU A 88 16.50 -0.44 -0.83
N LEU A 89 16.00 -0.91 -1.96
CA LEU A 89 14.77 -0.41 -2.57
C LEU A 89 13.56 -0.65 -1.66
N LEU A 90 13.45 -1.82 -1.04
CA LEU A 90 12.42 -2.13 -0.05
C LEU A 90 12.54 -1.24 1.19
N PHE A 91 13.77 -1.02 1.66
CA PHE A 91 14.02 -0.16 2.81
C PHE A 91 13.62 1.31 2.52
N VAL A 92 13.99 1.83 1.36
CA VAL A 92 13.54 3.15 0.89
C VAL A 92 12.02 3.21 0.79
N GLY A 93 11.40 2.17 0.25
CA GLY A 93 9.94 2.05 0.22
C GLY A 93 9.31 2.13 1.60
N MET A 94 9.91 1.49 2.61
CA MET A 94 9.47 1.58 4.00
C MET A 94 9.56 3.03 4.53
N VAL A 95 10.65 3.73 4.24
CA VAL A 95 10.87 5.13 4.70
C VAL A 95 9.87 6.08 4.04
N VAL A 96 9.71 6.01 2.72
CA VAL A 96 8.77 6.85 1.96
C VAL A 96 7.33 6.55 2.35
N GLY A 97 6.96 5.28 2.43
CA GLY A 97 5.63 4.82 2.86
C GLY A 97 4.51 5.10 1.86
N GLY A 98 3.26 5.08 2.36
CA GLY A 98 2.06 5.39 1.58
C GLY A 98 1.84 4.45 0.38
N ASN A 99 1.21 4.98 -0.68
CA ASN A 99 0.91 4.23 -1.89
C ASN A 99 2.16 3.76 -2.65
N PHE A 100 3.27 4.50 -2.50
CA PHE A 100 4.54 4.13 -3.12
C PHE A 100 5.06 2.80 -2.56
N ALA A 101 5.16 2.69 -1.22
CA ALA A 101 5.60 1.46 -0.57
C ALA A 101 4.73 0.26 -0.95
N SER A 102 3.41 0.45 -0.96
CA SER A 102 2.45 -0.59 -1.31
C SER A 102 2.60 -1.05 -2.77
N THR A 103 2.75 -0.12 -3.71
CA THR A 103 2.95 -0.45 -5.12
C THR A 103 4.30 -1.13 -5.33
N LEU A 104 5.35 -0.62 -4.69
CA LEU A 104 6.70 -1.21 -4.75
C LEU A 104 6.70 -2.64 -4.24
N ASN A 105 6.10 -2.89 -3.07
CA ASN A 105 6.01 -4.23 -2.50
C ASN A 105 5.24 -5.19 -3.43
N MET A 106 4.16 -4.74 -4.05
CA MET A 106 3.40 -5.55 -4.99
C MET A 106 4.21 -5.89 -6.24
N VAL A 107 4.89 -4.90 -6.83
CA VAL A 107 5.72 -5.10 -8.03
C VAL A 107 6.87 -6.04 -7.73
N LEU A 108 7.59 -5.81 -6.63
CA LEU A 108 8.69 -6.68 -6.23
C LEU A 108 8.20 -8.09 -5.85
N GLY A 109 7.04 -8.20 -5.18
CA GLY A 109 6.45 -9.50 -4.88
C GLY A 109 6.15 -10.32 -6.13
N VAL A 110 5.55 -9.71 -7.14
CA VAL A 110 5.32 -10.35 -8.45
C VAL A 110 6.64 -10.71 -9.12
N ALA A 111 7.63 -9.81 -9.09
CA ALA A 111 8.95 -10.07 -9.67
C ALA A 111 9.65 -11.27 -9.01
N PHE A 112 9.58 -11.39 -7.68
CA PHE A 112 10.11 -12.55 -6.95
C PHE A 112 9.41 -13.85 -7.34
N ILE A 113 8.09 -13.86 -7.50
CA ILE A 113 7.35 -15.06 -7.92
C ILE A 113 7.74 -15.44 -9.33
N ILE A 114 7.78 -14.50 -10.27
CA ILE A 114 8.21 -14.76 -11.66
C ILE A 114 9.66 -15.27 -11.68
N SER A 115 10.55 -14.61 -10.93
CA SER A 115 11.94 -15.05 -10.78
C SER A 115 12.02 -16.47 -10.24
N GLY A 116 11.21 -16.83 -9.25
CA GLY A 116 11.12 -18.19 -8.73
C GLY A 116 10.77 -19.21 -9.82
N PHE A 117 9.76 -18.95 -10.64
CA PHE A 117 9.38 -19.83 -11.74
C PHE A 117 10.43 -19.91 -12.83
N VAL A 118 11.01 -18.78 -13.23
CA VAL A 118 12.06 -18.75 -14.26
C VAL A 118 13.28 -19.53 -13.79
N ASN A 119 13.75 -19.28 -12.57
CA ASN A 119 14.93 -19.97 -12.05
C ASN A 119 14.65 -21.45 -11.75
N LEU A 120 13.42 -21.82 -11.40
CA LEU A 120 13.02 -23.22 -11.30
C LEU A 120 13.19 -23.95 -12.64
N ALA A 121 12.80 -23.31 -13.73
CA ALA A 121 12.97 -23.87 -15.08
C ALA A 121 14.45 -23.92 -15.54
N LEU A 122 15.30 -23.07 -14.95
CA LEU A 122 16.71 -22.93 -15.32
C LEU A 122 17.68 -23.70 -14.41
N LEU A 123 17.21 -24.34 -13.33
CA LEU A 123 18.06 -24.96 -12.30
C LEU A 123 19.13 -25.87 -12.85
N ASP A 124 18.75 -26.76 -13.77
CA ASP A 124 19.63 -27.78 -14.33
C ASP A 124 20.20 -27.40 -15.70
N THR A 125 20.17 -26.10 -16.04
CA THR A 125 20.65 -25.61 -17.33
C THR A 125 21.90 -24.75 -17.18
N GLY A 126 22.69 -24.63 -18.24
CA GLY A 126 23.83 -23.73 -18.29
C GLY A 126 23.46 -22.23 -18.25
N LEU A 127 22.15 -21.89 -18.22
CA LEU A 127 21.65 -20.53 -18.13
C LEU A 127 21.38 -20.07 -16.68
N ASN A 128 21.68 -20.92 -15.70
CA ASN A 128 21.53 -20.58 -14.27
C ASN A 128 22.71 -19.71 -13.79
N PHE A 129 22.83 -18.50 -14.34
CA PHE A 129 23.92 -17.56 -14.04
C PHE A 129 23.85 -16.92 -12.66
N LEU A 130 22.68 -17.00 -11.97
CA LEU A 130 22.49 -16.52 -10.60
C LEU A 130 22.81 -17.60 -9.55
N ALA A 131 23.29 -18.76 -9.95
CA ALA A 131 23.58 -19.89 -9.08
C ALA A 131 22.41 -20.30 -8.18
N PHE A 132 21.17 -20.21 -8.70
CA PHE A 132 19.99 -20.61 -7.96
C PHE A 132 20.02 -22.13 -7.70
N GLN A 133 19.59 -22.47 -6.49
CA GLN A 133 19.25 -23.85 -6.10
C GLN A 133 17.79 -23.89 -5.63
N MET A 134 17.27 -25.07 -5.33
CA MET A 134 15.89 -25.26 -4.91
C MET A 134 15.53 -24.38 -3.69
N GLN A 135 16.46 -24.20 -2.77
CA GLN A 135 16.28 -23.35 -1.58
C GLN A 135 16.04 -21.88 -1.98
N ASN A 136 16.77 -21.38 -2.97
CA ASN A 136 16.59 -20.01 -3.47
C ASN A 136 15.24 -19.81 -4.16
N VAL A 137 14.78 -20.84 -4.89
CA VAL A 137 13.46 -20.84 -5.53
C VAL A 137 12.36 -20.76 -4.49
N LEU A 138 12.42 -21.61 -3.46
CA LEU A 138 11.47 -21.60 -2.35
C LEU A 138 11.48 -20.27 -1.60
N PHE A 139 12.68 -19.74 -1.33
CA PHE A 139 12.84 -18.41 -0.72
C PHE A 139 12.18 -17.33 -1.57
N SER A 140 12.36 -17.34 -2.89
CA SER A 140 11.74 -16.37 -3.81
C SER A 140 10.22 -16.42 -3.77
N PHE A 141 9.63 -17.60 -3.71
CA PHE A 141 8.17 -17.73 -3.57
C PHE A 141 7.67 -17.21 -2.23
N ILE A 142 8.34 -17.55 -1.12
CA ILE A 142 7.96 -17.09 0.22
C ILE A 142 8.04 -15.56 0.29
N VAL A 143 9.17 -14.98 -0.12
CA VAL A 143 9.36 -13.52 -0.14
C VAL A 143 8.36 -12.85 -1.06
N GLY A 144 8.15 -13.40 -2.25
CA GLY A 144 7.20 -12.88 -3.22
C GLY A 144 5.77 -12.82 -2.67
N LEU A 145 5.29 -13.90 -2.05
CA LEU A 145 3.96 -13.95 -1.43
C LEU A 145 3.83 -12.96 -0.27
N LEU A 146 4.84 -12.87 0.60
CA LEU A 146 4.86 -11.92 1.71
C LEU A 146 4.81 -10.48 1.22
N LEU A 147 5.64 -10.12 0.23
CA LEU A 147 5.65 -8.79 -0.34
C LEU A 147 4.34 -8.44 -1.05
N MET A 148 3.74 -9.38 -1.78
CA MET A 148 2.42 -9.19 -2.38
C MET A 148 1.35 -8.95 -1.30
N MET A 149 1.36 -9.73 -0.23
CA MET A 149 0.47 -9.54 0.90
C MET A 149 0.65 -8.14 1.51
N PHE A 150 1.89 -7.73 1.79
CA PHE A 150 2.18 -6.39 2.31
C PHE A 150 1.75 -5.27 1.34
N GLY A 151 1.92 -5.49 0.04
CA GLY A 151 1.49 -4.57 -1.01
C GLY A 151 -0.03 -4.41 -1.10
N MET A 152 -0.78 -5.50 -1.05
CA MET A 152 -2.24 -5.48 -1.11
C MET A 152 -2.86 -4.84 0.13
N TYR A 153 -2.46 -5.27 1.31
CA TYR A 153 -3.02 -4.75 2.56
C TYR A 153 -2.56 -3.33 2.89
N GLY A 154 -1.38 -2.94 2.45
CA GLY A 154 -0.89 -1.56 2.58
C GLY A 154 -1.71 -0.52 1.80
N ARG A 155 -2.38 -0.93 0.72
CA ARG A 155 -3.21 -0.06 -0.13
C ARG A 155 -4.56 0.30 0.49
N VAL A 156 -5.12 -0.56 1.30
CA VAL A 156 -6.48 -0.39 1.84
C VAL A 156 -6.58 0.79 2.81
N SER A 157 -5.47 1.19 3.43
CA SER A 157 -5.45 2.26 4.44
C SER A 157 -5.01 3.64 3.92
N GLY A 158 -4.49 3.75 2.69
CA GLY A 158 -3.68 4.93 2.31
C GLY A 158 -4.31 5.96 1.39
N GLY A 159 -5.48 5.74 0.82
CA GLY A 159 -5.93 6.61 -0.26
C GLY A 159 -7.43 6.70 -0.50
N LEU A 160 -8.23 6.68 0.56
CA LEU A 160 -9.65 6.95 0.37
C LEU A 160 -9.84 8.41 -0.04
N PRO A 161 -10.62 8.69 -1.11
CA PRO A 161 -10.97 10.05 -1.49
C PRO A 161 -11.65 10.78 -0.33
N HIS A 162 -11.44 12.08 -0.20
CA HIS A 162 -11.97 12.90 0.90
C HIS A 162 -13.50 12.96 0.95
N ASP A 163 -14.18 12.58 -0.13
CA ASP A 163 -15.64 12.45 -0.20
C ASP A 163 -16.16 11.11 0.31
N ASN A 164 -15.26 10.14 0.54
CA ASN A 164 -15.63 8.83 1.05
C ASN A 164 -16.16 8.93 2.49
N PRO A 165 -17.31 8.30 2.81
CA PRO A 165 -17.90 8.32 4.16
C PRO A 165 -16.95 7.82 5.24
N TYR A 166 -16.11 6.82 4.93
CA TYR A 166 -15.11 6.29 5.87
C TYR A 166 -13.98 7.28 6.14
N TRP A 167 -13.52 8.01 5.11
CA TRP A 167 -12.52 9.04 5.29
C TRP A 167 -13.06 10.17 6.18
N ARG A 168 -14.29 10.62 5.94
CA ARG A 168 -14.96 11.66 6.71
C ARG A 168 -15.15 11.28 8.17
N ALA A 169 -15.53 10.04 8.44
CA ALA A 169 -15.70 9.54 9.81
C ALA A 169 -14.40 9.57 10.61
N ARG A 170 -13.27 9.44 9.94
CA ARG A 170 -11.93 9.37 10.56
C ARG A 170 -11.23 10.70 10.68
N HIS A 171 -11.55 11.64 9.81
CA HIS A 171 -10.93 12.94 9.74
C HIS A 171 -11.97 14.05 9.89
N PRO A 172 -12.78 14.06 10.99
CA PRO A 172 -13.90 14.97 11.13
C PRO A 172 -13.47 16.45 11.12
N GLU A 173 -12.30 16.74 11.69
CA GLU A 173 -11.76 18.12 11.72
C GLU A 173 -11.29 18.59 10.34
N GLN A 174 -10.63 17.74 9.59
CA GLN A 174 -10.18 18.06 8.24
C GLN A 174 -11.39 18.24 7.31
N PHE A 175 -12.36 17.36 7.40
CA PHE A 175 -13.59 17.46 6.65
C PHE A 175 -14.36 18.76 6.99
N ALA A 176 -14.49 19.12 8.26
CA ALA A 176 -15.13 20.36 8.68
C ALA A 176 -14.39 21.60 8.15
N THR A 177 -13.07 21.57 8.11
CA THR A 177 -12.24 22.65 7.57
C THR A 177 -12.40 22.79 6.06
N GLU A 178 -12.42 21.68 5.33
CA GLU A 178 -12.65 21.67 3.87
C GLU A 178 -14.07 22.16 3.54
N GLU A 179 -15.06 21.74 4.31
CA GLU A 179 -16.45 22.18 4.12
C GLU A 179 -16.60 23.69 4.37
N ARG A 180 -15.93 24.24 5.41
CA ARG A 180 -15.88 25.68 5.65
C ARG A 180 -15.22 26.42 4.48
N ARG A 181 -14.11 25.91 3.95
CA ARG A 181 -13.46 26.49 2.77
C ARG A 181 -14.38 26.46 1.54
N ARG A 182 -15.06 25.34 1.29
CA ARG A 182 -16.01 25.23 0.17
C ARG A 182 -17.15 26.22 0.29
N ARG A 183 -17.71 26.38 1.49
CA ARG A 183 -18.78 27.37 1.77
C ARG A 183 -18.29 28.81 1.58
N ALA A 184 -17.06 29.10 1.99
CA ALA A 184 -16.48 30.45 1.83
C ALA A 184 -16.16 30.78 0.35
N LEU A 185 -15.89 29.78 -0.46
CA LEU A 185 -15.61 29.93 -1.89
C LEU A 185 -16.86 29.78 -2.78
N ALA A 186 -17.99 29.34 -2.22
CA ALA A 186 -19.25 29.25 -2.95
C ALA A 186 -19.75 30.66 -3.29
N PRO A 187 -20.13 30.95 -4.55
CA PRO A 187 -20.73 32.22 -4.92
C PRO A 187 -21.95 32.49 -4.04
N MET A 188 -22.09 33.70 -3.52
CA MET A 188 -23.26 34.06 -2.74
C MET A 188 -24.54 33.81 -3.58
N PRO A 189 -25.50 33.03 -3.04
CA PRO A 189 -26.78 32.88 -3.74
C PRO A 189 -27.47 34.22 -3.75
N GLY A 190 -27.56 34.84 -4.93
CA GLY A 190 -28.34 36.08 -5.06
C GLY A 190 -27.80 37.18 -5.96
N VAL A 191 -26.63 37.05 -6.54
CA VAL A 191 -26.18 37.97 -7.61
C VAL A 191 -26.56 37.39 -8.95
N GLU A 192 -27.84 37.36 -9.24
CA GLU A 192 -28.36 37.20 -10.58
C GLU A 192 -27.87 38.40 -11.40
N LYS A 193 -26.94 38.14 -12.33
CA LYS A 193 -26.52 39.16 -13.30
C LYS A 193 -27.75 39.64 -14.04
N GLY A 194 -28.27 40.81 -13.67
CA GLY A 194 -29.33 41.46 -14.39
C GLY A 194 -29.04 41.44 -15.89
N LYS A 195 -29.91 40.77 -16.66
CA LYS A 195 -29.98 40.87 -18.08
C LYS A 195 -30.12 42.36 -18.43
N ARG A 196 -29.08 42.94 -19.02
CA ARG A 196 -29.23 44.20 -19.74
C ARG A 196 -29.99 43.87 -21.01
N LEU A 197 -31.18 44.47 -21.07
CA LEU A 197 -31.93 44.62 -22.32
C LEU A 197 -31.19 45.57 -23.29
#